data_601af8033fab70f4c1c89fe08d88ab66
#
_entry.id   601af8033fab70f4c1c89fe08d88ab66
#
_cell.length_a   1.000
_cell.length_b   1.000
_cell.length_c   1.000
_cell.angle_alpha   90.00
_cell.angle_beta   90.00
_cell.angle_gamma   90.00
#
_symmetry.space_group_name_H-M   'P 1'
#
loop_
_entity.id
_entity.type
_entity.pdbx_description
1 polymer ?
#
loop_
_entity_poly.entity_id
_entity_poly.type
_entity_poly.pdbx_seq_one_letter_code
_entity_poly.pdbx_strand_id
1 'polypeptide(L)' 'MPNGIEPLLTSEQVGAILGLHPKVVERKAKRGELPGFKVGKFWRYRASALDGWIDSQLQSSRQPCRVETSF' A
#
# COMPACT_ATOMS: atom_id res chain seq x y z
N MET A 1 6.93 -8.66 -21.97
CA MET A 1 7.04 -8.65 -21.36
C MET A 1 7.31 -9.01 -20.75
N PRO A 2 7.20 -9.00 -20.66
CA PRO A 2 7.33 -9.28 -19.94
C PRO A 2 7.50 -9.85 -19.10
N ASN A 3 7.62 -10.17 -18.96
CA ASN A 3 8.03 -10.87 -18.17
C ASN A 3 7.54 -10.98 -16.88
N GLY A 4 6.80 -10.55 -16.52
CA GLY A 4 6.29 -10.60 -15.21
C GLY A 4 6.86 -9.60 -14.23
N ILE A 5 7.71 -8.80 -14.74
CA ILE A 5 8.28 -7.73 -13.91
C ILE A 5 7.40 -6.52 -14.05
N GLU A 6 6.85 -6.09 -12.95
CA GLU A 6 6.01 -4.90 -12.96
C GLU A 6 6.79 -3.71 -12.40
N PRO A 7 6.40 -2.50 -12.77
CA PRO A 7 7.04 -1.31 -12.23
C PRO A 7 6.91 -1.27 -10.71
N LEU A 8 7.96 -0.84 -10.07
CA LEU A 8 7.94 -0.69 -8.63
C LEU A 8 7.62 0.76 -8.28
N LEU A 9 6.88 0.93 -7.22
CA LEU A 9 6.48 2.24 -6.77
C LEU A 9 7.45 2.75 -5.70
N THR A 10 7.59 4.06 -5.63
CA THR A 10 8.38 4.67 -4.57
C THR A 10 7.46 5.02 -3.40
N SER A 11 8.09 5.37 -2.27
CA SER A 11 7.31 5.78 -1.11
C SER A 11 6.48 7.02 -1.43
N GLU A 12 7.00 7.91 -2.25
CA GLU A 12 6.26 9.10 -2.64
C GLU A 12 5.03 8.75 -3.47
N GLN A 13 5.21 7.82 -4.39
CA GLN A 13 4.09 7.40 -5.22
C GLN A 13 3.01 6.71 -4.40
N VAL A 14 3.42 5.85 -3.50
CA VAL A 14 2.46 5.16 -2.64
C VAL A 14 1.77 6.16 -1.73
N GLY A 15 2.54 7.11 -1.21
CA GLY A 15 1.97 8.15 -0.37
C GLY A 15 0.92 8.97 -1.10
N ALA A 16 1.18 9.26 -2.37
CA ALA A 16 0.20 10.00 -3.17
C ALA A 16 -1.08 9.18 -3.38
N ILE A 17 -0.92 7.89 -3.59
CA ILE A 17 -2.07 7.01 -3.78
C ILE A 17 -2.90 6.91 -2.51
N LEU A 18 -2.23 6.80 -1.38
CA LEU A 18 -2.91 6.58 -0.10
C LEU A 18 -3.24 7.86 0.65
N GLY A 19 -2.72 8.98 0.18
CA GLY A 19 -2.92 10.23 0.89
C GLY A 19 -2.08 10.34 2.14
N LEU A 20 -0.89 9.73 2.12
CA LEU A 20 0.00 9.72 3.27
C LEU A 20 1.34 10.36 2.92
N HIS A 21 2.00 10.90 3.92
CA HIS A 21 3.35 11.39 3.73
C HIS A 21 4.27 10.20 3.47
N PRO A 22 5.28 10.34 2.59
CA PRO A 22 6.17 9.23 2.29
C PRO A 22 6.83 8.63 3.53
N LYS A 23 7.13 9.44 4.52
CA LYS A 23 7.74 8.92 5.74
C LYS A 23 6.81 8.02 6.51
N VAL A 24 5.52 8.31 6.44
CA VAL A 24 4.52 7.47 7.09
C VAL A 24 4.44 6.14 6.35
N VAL A 25 4.50 6.18 5.01
CA VAL A 25 4.48 4.98 4.19
C VAL A 25 5.66 4.08 4.56
N GLU A 26 6.86 4.66 4.67
CA GLU A 26 8.05 3.89 4.99
C GLU A 26 7.96 3.30 6.40
N ARG A 27 7.42 4.05 7.33
CA ARG A 27 7.27 3.58 8.69
C ARG A 27 6.33 2.37 8.72
N LYS A 28 5.24 2.45 8.01
CA LYS A 28 4.30 1.33 7.95
C LYS A 28 4.92 0.10 7.30
N ALA A 29 5.69 0.31 6.23
CA ALA A 29 6.37 -0.78 5.57
C ALA A 29 7.39 -1.42 6.49
N LYS A 30 8.11 -0.61 7.24
CA LYS A 30 9.12 -1.10 8.16
C LYS A 30 8.50 -1.94 9.27
N ARG A 31 7.29 -1.60 9.66
CA ARG A 31 6.59 -2.33 10.71
C ARG A 31 5.82 -3.54 10.18
N GLY A 32 5.87 -3.76 8.89
CA GLY A 32 5.16 -4.87 8.30
C GLY A 32 3.68 -4.62 8.09
N GLU A 33 3.24 -3.39 8.26
CA GLU A 33 1.83 -3.05 8.09
C GLU A 33 1.46 -2.78 6.65
N LEU A 34 2.44 -2.61 5.81
CA LEU A 34 2.23 -2.27 4.41
C LEU A 34 3.23 -3.05 3.57
N PRO A 35 2.80 -3.64 2.46
CA PRO A 35 3.71 -4.48 1.67
C PRO A 35 4.76 -3.64 0.97
N GLY A 36 6.00 -3.77 1.39
CA GLY A 36 7.11 -3.07 0.81
C GLY A 36 8.38 -3.80 1.11
N PHE A 37 9.42 -3.44 0.43
CA PHE A 37 10.72 -4.05 0.67
C PHE A 37 11.81 -3.03 0.36
N LYS A 38 12.96 -3.27 0.90
CA LYS A 38 14.08 -2.37 0.71
C LYS A 38 15.01 -2.86 -0.37
N VAL A 39 15.37 -1.97 -1.25
CA VAL A 39 16.39 -2.24 -2.27
C VAL A 39 17.50 -1.25 -1.99
N GLY A 40 18.58 -1.72 -1.38
CA GLY A 40 19.62 -0.83 -0.95
C GLY A 40 19.14 0.10 0.14
N LYS A 41 19.14 1.39 -0.14
CA LYS A 41 18.68 2.38 0.83
C LYS A 41 17.23 2.80 0.61
N PHE A 42 16.61 2.32 -0.44
CA PHE A 42 15.32 2.83 -0.85
C PHE A 42 14.22 1.80 -0.68
N TRP A 43 13.05 2.27 -0.24
CA TRP A 43 11.89 1.42 -0.17
C TRP A 43 11.22 1.35 -1.54
N ARG A 44 10.74 0.17 -1.86
CA ARG A 44 10.03 -0.05 -3.11
C ARG A 44 8.80 -0.89 -2.82
N TYR A 45 7.78 -0.71 -3.63
CA TYR A 45 6.49 -1.37 -3.41
C TYR A 45 6.00 -1.92 -4.72
N ARG A 46 5.48 -3.12 -4.71
CA ARG A 46 4.92 -3.71 -5.92
C ARG A 46 3.48 -3.24 -6.07
N ALA A 47 3.12 -2.81 -7.28
CA ALA A 47 1.77 -2.30 -7.51
C ALA A 47 0.71 -3.36 -7.21
N SER A 48 0.95 -4.59 -7.62
CA SER A 48 -0.01 -5.66 -7.36
C SER A 48 -0.15 -5.96 -5.88
N ALA A 49 0.95 -5.92 -5.14
CA ALA A 49 0.90 -6.16 -3.72
C ALA A 49 0.17 -5.05 -3.01
N LEU A 50 0.40 -3.82 -3.44
CA LEU A 50 -0.28 -2.68 -2.84
C LEU A 50 -1.77 -2.73 -3.12
N ASP A 51 -2.13 -3.10 -4.34
CA ASP A 51 -3.53 -3.22 -4.71
C ASP A 51 -4.24 -4.25 -3.83
N GLY A 52 -3.62 -5.41 -3.62
CA GLY A 52 -4.18 -6.43 -2.76
C GLY A 52 -4.30 -5.96 -1.32
N TRP A 53 -3.31 -5.20 -0.86
CA TRP A 53 -3.34 -4.67 0.49
C TRP A 53 -4.49 -3.65 0.66
N ILE A 54 -4.68 -2.79 -0.33
CA ILE A 54 -5.76 -1.82 -0.29
C ILE A 54 -7.10 -2.55 -0.24
N ASP A 55 -7.25 -3.56 -1.06
CA ASP A 55 -8.47 -4.33 -1.08
C ASP A 55 -8.75 -4.97 0.27
N SER A 56 -7.70 -5.49 0.90
CA SER A 56 -7.80 -6.08 2.21
C SER A 56 -8.22 -5.05 3.26
N GLN A 57 -7.69 -3.83 3.15
CA GLN A 57 -8.06 -2.77 4.07
C GLN A 57 -9.52 -2.37 3.89
N LEU A 58 -9.98 -2.33 2.67
CA LEU A 58 -11.37 -2.03 2.39
C LEU A 58 -12.29 -3.06 3.02
N GLN A 59 -11.94 -4.32 2.89
CA GLN A 59 -12.76 -5.38 3.47
C GLN A 59 -12.76 -5.32 4.98
N SER A 60 -11.62 -5.01 5.56
CA SER A 60 -11.52 -4.87 6.99
C SER A 60 -12.35 -3.72 7.51
N SER A 61 -12.41 -2.65 6.73
CA SER A 61 -13.13 -1.46 7.13
C SER A 61 -14.62 -1.61 6.95
N ARG A 62 -15.06 -2.57 6.17
CA ARG A 62 -16.43 -2.72 5.88
C ARG A 62 -17.13 -3.45 6.98
N GLN A 63 -17.11 -2.95 8.14
CA GLN A 63 -17.78 -3.56 9.26
C GLN A 63 -19.27 -3.45 9.06
N PRO A 64 -20.02 -4.46 9.39
CA PRO A 64 -21.46 -4.41 9.21
C PRO A 64 -22.07 -3.24 9.94
N CYS A 65 -21.55 -2.93 11.05
CA CYS A 65 -22.15 -1.87 11.82
C CYS A 65 -21.91 -0.51 11.25
N ARG A 66 -21.02 -0.43 10.34
CA ARG A 66 -20.80 0.83 9.79
C ARG A 66 -21.52 1.12 8.62
N VAL A 67 -22.03 0.35 8.20
CA VAL A 67 -22.72 0.58 7.07
C VAL A 67 -23.45 1.64 6.99
N GLU A 68 -23.36 1.97 7.54
CA GLU A 68 -23.83 2.92 7.50
C GLU A 68 -23.51 3.66 6.94
N THR A 69 -23.42 3.66 6.79
CA THR A 69 -23.16 4.35 6.30
C THR A 69 -23.19 4.57 5.40
N SER A 70 -23.47 4.54 5.28
CA SER A 70 -23.51 4.86 4.53
C SER A 70 -23.69 5.32 3.76
N PHE A 71 -23.76 5.39 3.54
CA PHE A 71 -23.94 6.04 2.86
C PHE A 71 -24.23 6.28 2.55
#